data_e0b7877296834a9284c8e0604304d5b6
#
_entry.id   e0b7877296834a9284c8e0604304d5b6
#
_cell.length_a   1.000
_cell.length_b   1.000
_cell.length_c   1.000
_cell.angle_alpha   90.00
_cell.angle_beta   90.00
_cell.angle_gamma   90.00
#
_symmetry.space_group_name_H-M   'P 1'
#
loop_
_entity.id
_entity.type
_entity.pdbx_description
1 polymer ?
#
loop_
_entity_poly.entity_id
_entity_poly.type
_entity_poly.pdbx_seq_one_letter_code
_entity_poly.pdbx_strand_id
1 'polypeptide(L)'
;MQHLEQYFGVPLFTRGKNRIELNETGKLAVAAARKLLQEAELAVAQVRAFDQRQRTIVVKSCAPAPLWELLRRLSETQPEKMVSSAICQNREVLSAWEDGSRDIAVLPFPFAGATPFLQEQLFVCVPPEHALAKQASLTFAEINGFNFLLRSELGFWDTLCREKMPASKFLVQTDTAVFDELVNASSLPCFTTDYGQRRLQTAYPGRVNIPLTDTEASVTFFLASRCKTPGL
;
A
#
# COMPACT_ATOMS: atom_id res chain seq x y z
N MET A 1 34.63 26.21 28.69
CA MET A 1 34.02 26.24 30.03
C MET A 1 33.82 27.65 30.56
N GLN A 2 34.85 28.52 30.60
CA GLN A 2 34.70 29.93 31.09
C GLN A 2 33.61 30.71 30.33
N HIS A 3 33.48 30.55 29.01
CA HIS A 3 32.41 31.20 28.23
C HIS A 3 31.01 30.79 28.67
N LEU A 4 30.83 29.56 29.11
CA LEU A 4 29.51 29.05 29.53
C LEU A 4 29.11 29.65 30.87
N GLU A 5 30.06 29.73 31.83
CA GLU A 5 29.85 30.38 33.12
C GLU A 5 29.62 31.90 32.98
N GLN A 6 30.32 32.54 32.05
CA GLN A 6 30.08 33.95 31.70
C GLN A 6 28.67 34.17 31.12
N TYR A 7 28.19 33.26 30.25
CA TYR A 7 26.87 33.35 29.66
C TYR A 7 25.76 33.19 30.72
N PHE A 8 25.93 32.23 31.63
CA PHE A 8 24.97 32.03 32.74
C PHE A 8 25.13 33.02 33.90
N GLY A 9 26.24 33.75 33.98
CA GLY A 9 26.53 34.69 35.04
C GLY A 9 26.79 34.09 36.43
N VAL A 10 26.94 32.76 36.50
CA VAL A 10 27.13 31.99 37.74
C VAL A 10 28.14 30.85 37.53
N PRO A 11 28.86 30.43 38.59
CA PRO A 11 29.74 29.25 38.52
C PRO A 11 28.93 27.98 38.29
N LEU A 12 29.38 27.17 37.33
CA LEU A 12 28.75 25.88 36.98
C LEU A 12 29.62 24.69 37.37
N PHE A 13 30.90 24.94 37.68
CA PHE A 13 31.87 23.90 37.97
C PHE A 13 32.55 24.13 39.31
N THR A 14 32.79 23.03 40.02
CA THR A 14 33.71 22.98 41.17
C THR A 14 35.07 22.51 40.68
N ARG A 15 36.14 23.23 40.99
CA ARG A 15 37.52 22.92 40.58
C ARG A 15 38.28 22.32 41.77
N GLY A 16 38.65 21.04 41.63
CA GLY A 16 39.54 20.33 42.54
C GLY A 16 40.98 20.28 42.01
N LYS A 17 41.89 19.71 42.81
CA LYS A 17 43.34 19.68 42.50
C LYS A 17 43.68 18.98 41.15
N ASN A 18 42.84 18.03 40.67
CA ASN A 18 43.02 17.32 39.39
C ASN A 18 41.74 16.99 38.67
N ARG A 19 40.58 17.55 39.03
CA ARG A 19 39.30 17.30 38.37
C ARG A 19 38.38 18.52 38.40
N ILE A 20 37.54 18.61 37.40
CA ILE A 20 36.47 19.59 37.31
C ILE A 20 35.15 18.80 37.29
N GLU A 21 34.26 19.17 38.22
CA GLU A 21 32.92 18.55 38.33
C GLU A 21 31.84 19.60 38.24
N LEU A 22 30.67 19.21 37.73
CA LEU A 22 29.50 20.06 37.78
C LEU A 22 29.07 20.26 39.25
N ASN A 23 28.88 21.49 39.65
CA ASN A 23 28.17 21.81 40.90
C ASN A 23 26.64 21.67 40.69
N GLU A 24 25.83 21.89 41.71
CA GLU A 24 24.37 21.75 41.61
C GLU A 24 23.76 22.70 40.57
N THR A 25 24.25 23.92 40.46
CA THR A 25 23.88 24.90 39.43
C THR A 25 24.26 24.41 38.04
N GLY A 26 25.43 23.78 37.89
CA GLY A 26 25.89 23.19 36.65
C GLY A 26 25.04 21.98 36.22
N LYS A 27 24.61 21.14 37.18
CA LYS A 27 23.67 20.01 36.88
C LYS A 27 22.32 20.55 36.37
N LEU A 28 21.79 21.62 36.98
CA LEU A 28 20.57 22.28 36.53
C LEU A 28 20.76 22.88 35.15
N ALA A 29 21.87 23.56 34.88
CA ALA A 29 22.16 24.10 33.55
C ALA A 29 22.24 23.02 32.46
N VAL A 30 22.87 21.88 32.76
CA VAL A 30 22.91 20.72 31.83
C VAL A 30 21.51 20.16 31.59
N ALA A 31 20.68 20.03 32.62
CA ALA A 31 19.30 19.56 32.46
C ALA A 31 18.48 20.52 31.59
N ALA A 32 18.60 21.83 31.82
CA ALA A 32 17.94 22.84 30.98
C ALA A 32 18.44 22.84 29.54
N ALA A 33 19.76 22.76 29.34
CA ALA A 33 20.34 22.67 28.00
C ALA A 33 19.89 21.40 27.21
N ARG A 34 19.80 20.24 27.88
CA ARG A 34 19.28 19.00 27.27
C ARG A 34 17.84 19.18 26.82
N LYS A 35 17.00 19.80 27.65
CA LYS A 35 15.60 20.06 27.29
C LYS A 35 15.49 20.96 26.05
N LEU A 36 16.27 22.08 26.03
CA LEU A 36 16.30 22.99 24.87
C LEU A 36 16.78 22.28 23.59
N LEU A 37 17.79 21.43 23.66
CA LEU A 37 18.28 20.66 22.53
C LEU A 37 17.21 19.71 22.02
N GLN A 38 16.53 19.02 22.93
CA GLN A 38 15.44 18.12 22.56
C GLN A 38 14.28 18.87 21.88
N GLU A 39 13.90 20.03 22.40
CA GLU A 39 12.86 20.86 21.77
C GLU A 39 13.28 21.36 20.38
N ALA A 40 14.56 21.77 20.22
CA ALA A 40 15.10 22.16 18.93
C ALA A 40 15.11 21.00 17.91
N GLU A 41 15.51 19.80 18.33
CA GLU A 41 15.46 18.60 17.48
C GLU A 41 14.02 18.26 17.06
N LEU A 42 13.05 18.35 17.97
CA LEU A 42 11.63 18.14 17.66
C LEU A 42 11.12 19.19 16.67
N ALA A 43 11.48 20.46 16.84
CA ALA A 43 11.09 21.51 15.89
C ALA A 43 11.65 21.27 14.48
N VAL A 44 12.91 20.86 14.36
CA VAL A 44 13.53 20.49 13.09
C VAL A 44 12.83 19.30 12.46
N ALA A 45 12.51 18.26 13.26
CA ALA A 45 11.79 17.08 12.79
C ALA A 45 10.39 17.44 12.28
N GLN A 46 9.65 18.29 12.96
CA GLN A 46 8.33 18.77 12.54
C GLN A 46 8.37 19.52 11.21
N VAL A 47 9.34 20.42 11.01
CA VAL A 47 9.49 21.16 9.75
C VAL A 47 9.82 20.21 8.60
N ARG A 48 10.72 19.26 8.82
CA ARG A 48 11.06 18.23 7.80
C ARG A 48 9.87 17.34 7.46
N ALA A 49 9.11 16.89 8.47
CA ALA A 49 7.91 16.08 8.26
C ALA A 49 6.85 16.85 7.46
N PHE A 50 6.67 18.14 7.74
CA PHE A 50 5.77 19.00 6.98
C PHE A 50 6.21 19.13 5.51
N ASP A 51 7.48 19.43 5.23
CA ASP A 51 8.01 19.51 3.87
C ASP A 51 7.85 18.18 3.12
N GLN A 52 8.17 17.06 3.76
CA GLN A 52 8.00 15.73 3.20
C GLN A 52 6.52 15.45 2.85
N ARG A 53 5.58 15.84 3.75
CA ARG A 53 4.15 15.71 3.50
C ARG A 53 3.69 16.49 2.27
N GLN A 54 4.21 17.71 2.07
CA GLN A 54 3.91 18.54 0.90
C GLN A 54 4.39 17.92 -0.42
N ARG A 55 5.43 17.09 -0.37
CA ARG A 55 6.02 16.42 -1.54
C ARG A 55 5.49 15.00 -1.77
N THR A 56 4.67 14.49 -0.85
CA THR A 56 4.20 13.10 -0.91
C THR A 56 2.71 13.04 -1.19
N ILE A 57 2.32 12.28 -2.23
CA ILE A 57 0.93 11.90 -2.49
C ILE A 57 0.67 10.59 -1.75
N VAL A 58 -0.37 10.56 -0.92
CA VAL A 58 -0.73 9.38 -0.15
C VAL A 58 -1.96 8.72 -0.74
N VAL A 59 -1.81 7.46 -1.18
CA VAL A 59 -2.83 6.68 -1.90
C VAL A 59 -3.26 5.48 -1.08
N LYS A 60 -4.56 5.23 -0.99
CA LYS A 60 -5.12 3.93 -0.60
C LYS A 60 -5.99 3.37 -1.71
N SER A 61 -5.76 2.12 -2.07
CA SER A 61 -6.53 1.38 -3.05
C SER A 61 -7.07 0.09 -2.47
N CYS A 62 -8.26 -0.30 -2.90
CA CYS A 62 -8.85 -1.58 -2.52
C CYS A 62 -8.33 -2.77 -3.33
N ALA A 63 -7.60 -2.52 -4.44
CA ALA A 63 -7.11 -3.57 -5.33
C ALA A 63 -5.81 -3.17 -6.02
N PRO A 64 -4.99 -4.14 -6.47
CA PRO A 64 -3.68 -3.88 -7.09
C PRO A 64 -3.77 -3.22 -8.47
N ALA A 65 -4.61 -3.69 -9.38
CA ALA A 65 -4.64 -3.18 -10.75
C ALA A 65 -4.95 -1.68 -10.85
N PRO A 66 -5.98 -1.14 -10.18
CA PRO A 66 -6.22 0.29 -10.19
C PRO A 66 -5.08 1.07 -9.50
N LEU A 67 -4.42 0.50 -8.49
CA LEU A 67 -3.25 1.13 -7.88
C LEU A 67 -2.10 1.24 -8.89
N TRP A 68 -1.77 0.16 -9.61
CA TRP A 68 -0.69 0.17 -10.61
C TRP A 68 -0.96 1.15 -11.76
N GLU A 69 -2.21 1.21 -12.24
CA GLU A 69 -2.59 2.19 -13.26
C GLU A 69 -2.45 3.62 -12.76
N LEU A 70 -2.86 3.87 -11.51
CA LEU A 70 -2.72 5.17 -10.88
C LEU A 70 -1.24 5.55 -10.71
N LEU A 71 -0.41 4.67 -10.18
CA LEU A 71 1.03 4.92 -10.01
C LEU A 71 1.73 5.24 -11.33
N ARG A 72 1.35 4.53 -12.41
CA ARG A 72 1.86 4.84 -13.75
C ARG A 72 1.47 6.25 -14.18
N ARG A 73 0.19 6.64 -14.05
CA ARG A 73 -0.27 7.98 -14.42
C ARG A 73 0.39 9.06 -13.57
N LEU A 74 0.56 8.82 -12.27
CA LEU A 74 1.25 9.74 -11.38
C LEU A 74 2.72 9.92 -11.76
N SER A 75 3.43 8.83 -12.12
CA SER A 75 4.82 8.92 -12.57
C SER A 75 5.00 9.71 -13.87
N GLU A 76 3.99 9.73 -14.75
CA GLU A 76 4.00 10.50 -16.00
C GLU A 76 3.61 11.98 -15.78
N THR A 77 2.67 12.24 -14.86
CA THR A 77 2.09 13.58 -14.69
C THR A 77 2.71 14.39 -13.55
N GLN A 78 3.29 13.74 -12.55
CA GLN A 78 3.89 14.35 -11.36
C GLN A 78 5.19 13.64 -10.94
N PRO A 79 6.21 13.56 -11.82
CA PRO A 79 7.43 12.80 -11.56
C PRO A 79 8.25 13.32 -10.37
N GLU A 80 8.04 14.56 -9.96
CA GLU A 80 8.70 15.20 -8.82
C GLU A 80 8.09 14.83 -7.46
N LYS A 81 6.89 14.21 -7.46
CA LYS A 81 6.21 13.82 -6.22
C LYS A 81 6.61 12.40 -5.79
N MET A 82 6.82 12.23 -4.52
CA MET A 82 6.87 10.90 -3.92
C MET A 82 5.44 10.35 -3.78
N VAL A 83 5.27 9.04 -3.95
CA VAL A 83 3.99 8.38 -3.75
C VAL A 83 4.12 7.34 -2.65
N SER A 84 3.32 7.48 -1.60
CA SER A 84 3.13 6.47 -0.57
C SER A 84 1.81 5.76 -0.80
N SER A 85 1.84 4.47 -1.07
CA SER A 85 0.64 3.73 -1.44
C SER A 85 0.46 2.46 -0.61
N ALA A 86 -0.80 2.06 -0.41
CA ALA A 86 -1.14 0.81 0.25
C ALA A 86 -2.41 0.21 -0.36
N ILE A 87 -2.46 -1.14 -0.41
CA ILE A 87 -3.68 -1.90 -0.67
C ILE A 87 -4.33 -2.20 0.68
N CYS A 88 -5.60 -1.84 0.82
CA CYS A 88 -6.34 -1.92 2.08
C CYS A 88 -7.74 -2.49 1.84
N GLN A 89 -8.41 -2.89 2.91
CA GLN A 89 -9.83 -3.26 2.85
C GLN A 89 -10.70 -2.04 2.51
N ASN A 90 -11.84 -2.25 1.83
CA ASN A 90 -12.76 -1.18 1.41
C ASN A 90 -13.10 -0.20 2.54
N ARG A 91 -13.38 -0.73 3.75
CA ARG A 91 -13.71 0.07 4.93
C ARG A 91 -12.58 1.01 5.33
N GLU A 92 -11.33 0.53 5.28
CA GLU A 92 -10.16 1.34 5.63
C GLU A 92 -9.87 2.42 4.59
N VAL A 93 -10.10 2.12 3.31
CA VAL A 93 -9.96 3.09 2.23
C VAL A 93 -11.00 4.20 2.40
N LEU A 94 -12.26 3.82 2.61
CA LEU A 94 -13.37 4.77 2.79
C LEU A 94 -13.18 5.66 4.03
N SER A 95 -12.87 5.05 5.19
CA SER A 95 -12.61 5.80 6.42
C SER A 95 -11.46 6.79 6.26
N ALA A 96 -10.37 6.37 5.63
CA ALA A 96 -9.21 7.24 5.38
C ALA A 96 -9.49 8.36 4.35
N TRP A 97 -10.45 8.14 3.45
CA TRP A 97 -10.94 9.20 2.58
C TRP A 97 -11.80 10.21 3.35
N GLU A 98 -12.74 9.75 4.16
CA GLU A 98 -13.65 10.59 4.94
C GLU A 98 -12.90 11.46 5.97
N ASP A 99 -11.93 10.91 6.68
CA ASP A 99 -11.12 11.63 7.69
C ASP A 99 -10.05 12.57 7.09
N GLY A 100 -9.90 12.59 5.75
CA GLY A 100 -8.95 13.46 5.07
C GLY A 100 -7.49 13.04 5.17
N SER A 101 -7.20 11.85 5.69
CA SER A 101 -5.82 11.38 5.89
C SER A 101 -5.15 10.90 4.59
N ARG A 102 -5.88 10.88 3.45
CA ARG A 102 -5.38 10.45 2.14
C ARG A 102 -5.68 11.46 1.04
N ASP A 103 -4.79 11.50 0.06
CA ASP A 103 -4.92 12.40 -1.09
C ASP A 103 -5.72 11.75 -2.22
N ILE A 104 -5.58 10.42 -2.38
CA ILE A 104 -6.29 9.64 -3.40
C ILE A 104 -6.82 8.34 -2.78
N ALA A 105 -8.06 8.01 -3.12
CA ALA A 105 -8.74 6.79 -2.72
C ALA A 105 -9.32 6.06 -3.94
N VAL A 106 -9.25 4.72 -3.94
CA VAL A 106 -9.85 3.87 -4.98
C VAL A 106 -10.69 2.78 -4.33
N LEU A 107 -11.97 2.68 -4.74
CA LEU A 107 -12.94 1.71 -4.23
C LEU A 107 -13.72 1.02 -5.36
N PRO A 108 -14.30 -0.18 -5.15
CA PRO A 108 -15.06 -0.93 -6.15
C PRO A 108 -16.52 -0.50 -6.25
N PHE A 109 -16.87 0.68 -5.75
CA PHE A 109 -18.21 1.28 -5.77
C PHE A 109 -18.11 2.81 -5.77
N PRO A 110 -19.18 3.53 -6.23
CA PRO A 110 -19.24 4.99 -6.18
C PRO A 110 -19.20 5.53 -4.74
N PHE A 111 -18.47 6.61 -4.51
CA PHE A 111 -18.42 7.34 -3.23
C PHE A 111 -18.20 8.84 -3.49
N ALA A 112 -18.25 9.66 -2.45
CA ALA A 112 -18.23 11.11 -2.57
C ALA A 112 -17.00 11.64 -3.32
N GLY A 113 -17.26 12.32 -4.46
CA GLY A 113 -16.23 12.91 -5.31
C GLY A 113 -15.49 11.91 -6.22
N ALA A 114 -15.91 10.65 -6.27
CA ALA A 114 -15.28 9.64 -7.09
C ALA A 114 -15.87 9.57 -8.50
N THR A 115 -15.02 9.23 -9.46
CA THR A 115 -15.38 8.99 -10.87
C THR A 115 -14.94 7.58 -11.30
N PRO A 116 -15.58 6.97 -12.29
CA PRO A 116 -15.11 5.70 -12.87
C PRO A 116 -13.67 5.82 -13.36
N PHE A 117 -12.83 4.88 -12.97
CA PHE A 117 -11.38 4.94 -13.24
C PHE A 117 -10.84 3.77 -14.03
N LEU A 118 -11.18 2.55 -13.61
CA LEU A 118 -10.73 1.31 -14.24
C LEU A 118 -11.81 0.25 -14.16
N GLN A 119 -12.02 -0.49 -15.24
CA GLN A 119 -12.83 -1.71 -15.25
C GLN A 119 -11.90 -2.91 -15.32
N GLU A 120 -12.18 -3.94 -14.52
CA GLU A 120 -11.38 -5.15 -14.41
C GLU A 120 -12.31 -6.38 -14.41
N GLN A 121 -11.94 -7.41 -15.19
CA GLN A 121 -12.62 -8.69 -15.28
C GLN A 121 -11.72 -9.79 -14.71
N LEU A 122 -12.27 -10.63 -13.83
CA LEU A 122 -11.58 -11.77 -13.24
C LEU A 122 -11.66 -13.00 -14.12
N PHE A 123 -10.55 -13.75 -14.19
CA PHE A 123 -10.41 -15.03 -14.91
C PHE A 123 -9.82 -16.08 -13.99
N VAL A 124 -10.20 -17.33 -14.24
CA VAL A 124 -9.50 -18.51 -13.70
C VAL A 124 -8.42 -18.93 -14.71
N CYS A 125 -7.20 -19.08 -14.23
CA CYS A 125 -6.04 -19.48 -15.02
C CYS A 125 -5.63 -20.91 -14.63
N VAL A 126 -5.72 -21.85 -15.57
CA VAL A 126 -5.49 -23.29 -15.36
C VAL A 126 -4.50 -23.86 -16.37
N PRO A 127 -3.75 -24.93 -16.03
CA PRO A 127 -2.99 -25.66 -17.06
C PRO A 127 -3.92 -26.34 -18.07
N PRO A 128 -3.47 -26.64 -19.30
CA PRO A 128 -4.30 -27.20 -20.36
C PRO A 128 -4.96 -28.57 -20.01
N GLU A 129 -4.31 -29.33 -19.14
CA GLU A 129 -4.75 -30.64 -18.69
C GLU A 129 -5.80 -30.59 -17.56
N HIS A 130 -6.02 -29.41 -16.99
CA HIS A 130 -6.96 -29.25 -15.88
C HIS A 130 -8.40 -29.49 -16.33
N ALA A 131 -9.24 -30.08 -15.46
CA ALA A 131 -10.64 -30.43 -15.78
C ALA A 131 -11.45 -29.21 -16.27
N LEU A 132 -11.13 -28.00 -15.79
CA LEU A 132 -11.81 -26.78 -16.20
C LEU A 132 -11.33 -26.21 -17.55
N ALA A 133 -10.18 -26.64 -18.08
CA ALA A 133 -9.55 -26.01 -19.25
C ALA A 133 -10.41 -26.01 -20.55
N LYS A 134 -11.41 -26.90 -20.63
CA LYS A 134 -12.30 -27.02 -21.79
C LYS A 134 -13.55 -26.13 -21.70
N GLN A 135 -13.74 -25.42 -20.56
CA GLN A 135 -14.90 -24.56 -20.36
C GLN A 135 -14.68 -23.21 -21.05
N ALA A 136 -15.72 -22.72 -21.73
CA ALA A 136 -15.68 -21.40 -22.37
C ALA A 136 -15.80 -20.24 -21.33
N SER A 137 -16.50 -20.51 -20.24
CA SER A 137 -16.68 -19.61 -19.11
C SER A 137 -16.96 -20.42 -17.84
N LEU A 138 -16.83 -19.80 -16.67
CA LEU A 138 -17.09 -20.41 -15.37
C LEU A 138 -17.84 -19.43 -14.47
N THR A 139 -18.43 -19.97 -13.39
CA THR A 139 -18.98 -19.21 -12.29
C THR A 139 -18.23 -19.53 -10.99
N PHE A 140 -18.33 -18.67 -9.98
CA PHE A 140 -17.78 -18.97 -8.65
C PHE A 140 -18.35 -20.25 -8.06
N ALA A 141 -19.62 -20.56 -8.32
CA ALA A 141 -20.25 -21.79 -7.86
C ALA A 141 -19.62 -23.05 -8.46
N GLU A 142 -19.27 -23.03 -9.74
CA GLU A 142 -18.64 -24.17 -10.45
C GLU A 142 -17.20 -24.43 -10.01
N ILE A 143 -16.50 -23.40 -9.56
CA ILE A 143 -15.11 -23.51 -9.10
C ILE A 143 -14.99 -23.64 -7.58
N ASN A 144 -16.08 -23.48 -6.83
CA ASN A 144 -16.09 -23.64 -5.39
C ASN A 144 -15.80 -25.09 -4.98
N GLY A 145 -14.76 -25.29 -4.17
CA GLY A 145 -14.25 -26.61 -3.78
C GLY A 145 -12.92 -26.99 -4.42
N PHE A 146 -12.50 -26.32 -5.49
CA PHE A 146 -11.13 -26.44 -5.99
C PHE A 146 -10.15 -25.69 -5.08
N ASN A 147 -8.91 -26.16 -5.02
CA ASN A 147 -7.83 -25.46 -4.32
C ASN A 147 -7.12 -24.51 -5.28
N PHE A 148 -6.82 -23.29 -4.83
CA PHE A 148 -6.22 -22.23 -5.65
C PHE A 148 -4.88 -21.75 -5.09
N LEU A 149 -3.96 -21.40 -5.99
CA LEU A 149 -2.83 -20.53 -5.67
C LEU A 149 -3.34 -19.08 -5.65
N LEU A 150 -2.99 -18.32 -4.60
CA LEU A 150 -3.39 -16.95 -4.44
C LEU A 150 -2.18 -16.09 -4.04
N ARG A 151 -2.07 -14.89 -4.60
CA ARG A 151 -1.12 -13.89 -4.11
C ARG A 151 -1.64 -13.26 -2.83
N SER A 152 -0.73 -12.78 -1.98
CA SER A 152 -1.08 -11.84 -0.92
C SER A 152 -1.43 -10.46 -1.51
N GLU A 153 -1.98 -9.60 -0.68
CA GLU A 153 -2.25 -8.17 -0.98
C GLU A 153 -3.16 -7.96 -2.21
N LEU A 154 -4.17 -8.80 -2.38
CA LEU A 154 -5.17 -8.67 -3.43
C LEU A 154 -6.36 -7.77 -3.02
N GLY A 155 -6.46 -7.40 -1.73
CA GLY A 155 -7.50 -6.52 -1.20
C GLY A 155 -8.91 -7.04 -1.51
N PHE A 156 -9.66 -6.28 -2.29
CA PHE A 156 -11.02 -6.61 -2.71
C PHE A 156 -11.17 -8.02 -3.29
N TRP A 157 -10.25 -8.45 -4.16
CA TRP A 157 -10.34 -9.75 -4.83
C TRP A 157 -10.16 -10.93 -3.85
N ASP A 158 -9.28 -10.81 -2.85
CA ASP A 158 -9.13 -11.86 -1.82
C ASP A 158 -10.43 -12.05 -1.03
N THR A 159 -11.04 -10.94 -0.60
CA THR A 159 -12.32 -10.97 0.12
C THR A 159 -13.42 -11.59 -0.71
N LEU A 160 -13.59 -11.15 -1.96
CA LEU A 160 -14.62 -11.67 -2.86
C LEU A 160 -14.45 -13.17 -3.11
N CYS A 161 -13.23 -13.63 -3.42
CA CYS A 161 -12.99 -15.05 -3.68
C CYS A 161 -13.32 -15.92 -2.45
N ARG A 162 -12.96 -15.49 -1.24
CA ARG A 162 -13.26 -16.24 -0.01
C ARG A 162 -14.75 -16.27 0.30
N GLU A 163 -15.47 -15.19 0.06
CA GLU A 163 -16.92 -15.11 0.27
C GLU A 163 -17.69 -15.98 -0.72
N LYS A 164 -17.29 -15.96 -1.99
CA LYS A 164 -17.98 -16.73 -3.07
C LYS A 164 -17.58 -18.20 -3.12
N MET A 165 -16.44 -18.56 -2.54
CA MET A 165 -15.87 -19.91 -2.63
C MET A 165 -15.51 -20.47 -1.25
N PRO A 166 -16.47 -20.60 -0.32
CA PRO A 166 -16.19 -21.01 1.08
C PRO A 166 -15.71 -22.46 1.21
N ALA A 167 -15.94 -23.33 0.23
CA ALA A 167 -15.44 -24.70 0.21
C ALA A 167 -14.04 -24.85 -0.40
N SER A 168 -13.51 -23.80 -1.00
CA SER A 168 -12.17 -23.78 -1.61
C SER A 168 -11.08 -23.51 -0.56
N LYS A 169 -9.88 -24.03 -0.82
CA LYS A 169 -8.67 -23.74 -0.04
C LYS A 169 -7.73 -22.86 -0.88
N PHE A 170 -7.20 -21.82 -0.24
CA PHE A 170 -6.29 -20.88 -0.88
C PHE A 170 -4.88 -21.06 -0.34
N LEU A 171 -3.93 -21.45 -1.20
CA LEU A 171 -2.51 -21.47 -0.92
C LEU A 171 -1.93 -20.08 -1.22
N VAL A 172 -1.78 -19.27 -0.18
CA VAL A 172 -1.36 -17.87 -0.32
C VAL A 172 0.16 -17.77 -0.35
N GLN A 173 0.70 -17.04 -1.33
CA GLN A 173 2.12 -16.71 -1.45
C GLN A 173 2.34 -15.20 -1.35
N THR A 174 3.32 -14.81 -0.55
CA THR A 174 3.72 -13.41 -0.35
C THR A 174 4.83 -12.99 -1.30
N ASP A 175 5.70 -13.92 -1.68
CA ASP A 175 6.77 -13.69 -2.64
C ASP A 175 6.25 -13.89 -4.07
N THR A 176 6.39 -12.86 -4.91
CA THR A 176 5.90 -12.88 -6.30
C THR A 176 6.68 -13.87 -7.17
N ALA A 177 8.00 -13.99 -6.99
CA ALA A 177 8.82 -14.92 -7.78
C ALA A 177 8.46 -16.38 -7.45
N VAL A 178 8.32 -16.68 -6.16
CA VAL A 178 7.87 -18.02 -5.70
C VAL A 178 6.45 -18.32 -6.20
N PHE A 179 5.55 -17.33 -6.19
CA PHE A 179 4.20 -17.52 -6.74
C PHE A 179 4.26 -17.87 -8.24
N ASP A 180 5.03 -17.14 -9.03
CA ASP A 180 5.13 -17.36 -10.47
C ASP A 180 5.78 -18.75 -10.78
N GLU A 181 6.77 -19.17 -10.01
CA GLU A 181 7.35 -20.51 -10.10
C GLU A 181 6.31 -21.59 -9.77
N LEU A 182 5.54 -21.41 -8.70
CA LEU A 182 4.47 -22.36 -8.33
C LEU A 182 3.37 -22.44 -9.38
N VAL A 183 2.97 -21.31 -9.96
CA VAL A 183 2.00 -21.30 -11.06
C VAL A 183 2.52 -22.11 -12.25
N ASN A 184 3.79 -21.95 -12.63
CA ASN A 184 4.38 -22.67 -13.75
C ASN A 184 4.59 -24.17 -13.49
N ALA A 185 4.88 -24.56 -12.23
CA ALA A 185 5.22 -25.92 -11.86
C ALA A 185 4.04 -26.78 -11.37
N SER A 186 2.90 -26.16 -11.01
CA SER A 186 1.78 -26.88 -10.41
C SER A 186 0.58 -27.01 -11.31
N SER A 187 -0.29 -28.00 -11.01
CA SER A 187 -1.60 -28.15 -11.64
C SER A 187 -2.69 -27.30 -11.01
N LEU A 188 -2.37 -26.53 -9.95
CA LEU A 188 -3.37 -25.73 -9.26
C LEU A 188 -3.83 -24.55 -10.12
N PRO A 189 -5.13 -24.24 -10.12
CA PRO A 189 -5.64 -23.00 -10.68
C PRO A 189 -5.15 -21.78 -9.88
N CYS A 190 -5.07 -20.65 -10.56
CA CYS A 190 -4.89 -19.33 -9.95
C CYS A 190 -5.85 -18.33 -10.61
N PHE A 191 -5.89 -17.10 -10.12
CA PHE A 191 -6.66 -16.03 -10.73
C PHE A 191 -5.77 -15.10 -11.53
N THR A 192 -6.31 -14.58 -12.62
CA THR A 192 -5.75 -13.49 -13.41
C THR A 192 -6.85 -12.47 -13.71
N THR A 193 -6.48 -11.29 -14.20
CA THR A 193 -7.44 -10.29 -14.68
C THR A 193 -7.09 -9.87 -16.09
N ASP A 194 -8.07 -9.34 -16.82
CA ASP A 194 -7.85 -8.80 -18.16
C ASP A 194 -6.83 -7.63 -18.14
N TYR A 195 -6.82 -6.84 -17.09
CA TYR A 195 -5.80 -5.80 -16.88
C TYR A 195 -4.41 -6.40 -16.71
N GLY A 196 -4.28 -7.41 -15.83
CA GLY A 196 -3.02 -8.12 -15.61
C GLY A 196 -2.50 -8.78 -16.90
N GLN A 197 -3.37 -9.46 -17.64
CA GLN A 197 -3.00 -10.13 -18.89
C GLN A 197 -2.50 -9.15 -19.96
N ARG A 198 -3.18 -8.00 -20.14
CA ARG A 198 -2.81 -7.01 -21.17
C ARG A 198 -1.54 -6.25 -20.83
N ARG A 199 -1.34 -5.92 -19.55
CA ARG A 199 -0.31 -4.95 -19.16
C ARG A 199 0.96 -5.53 -18.60
N LEU A 200 0.87 -6.61 -17.85
CA LEU A 200 2.01 -7.20 -17.16
C LEU A 200 2.63 -8.36 -17.95
N GLN A 201 2.08 -8.67 -19.13
CA GLN A 201 2.44 -9.89 -19.89
C GLN A 201 2.39 -11.16 -19.00
N THR A 202 1.63 -11.12 -17.91
CA THR A 202 1.44 -12.21 -16.95
C THR A 202 0.44 -13.24 -17.44
N ALA A 203 0.22 -13.33 -18.76
CA ALA A 203 -0.34 -14.54 -19.31
C ALA A 203 0.71 -15.63 -19.09
N TYR A 204 0.50 -16.49 -18.10
CA TYR A 204 1.37 -17.64 -17.87
C TYR A 204 1.40 -18.49 -19.14
N PRO A 205 2.54 -18.56 -19.86
CA PRO A 205 2.61 -19.24 -21.14
C PRO A 205 2.15 -20.68 -20.99
N GLY A 206 1.26 -21.14 -21.88
CA GLY A 206 0.75 -22.50 -21.87
C GLY A 206 -0.41 -22.76 -20.90
N ARG A 207 -0.87 -21.77 -20.13
CA ARG A 207 -2.11 -21.91 -19.33
C ARG A 207 -3.31 -21.28 -20.03
N VAL A 208 -4.50 -21.75 -19.68
CA VAL A 208 -5.79 -21.32 -20.24
C VAL A 208 -6.44 -20.33 -19.27
N ASN A 209 -6.82 -19.16 -19.77
CA ASN A 209 -7.56 -18.15 -19.01
C ASN A 209 -9.06 -18.25 -19.35
N ILE A 210 -9.88 -18.51 -18.36
CA ILE A 210 -11.32 -18.75 -18.50
C ILE A 210 -12.05 -17.64 -17.76
N PRO A 211 -12.90 -16.82 -18.42
CA PRO A 211 -13.62 -15.72 -17.77
C PRO A 211 -14.65 -16.24 -16.76
N LEU A 212 -14.77 -15.54 -15.63
CA LEU A 212 -15.89 -15.73 -14.70
C LEU A 212 -17.07 -14.87 -15.16
N THR A 213 -18.27 -15.44 -15.16
CA THR A 213 -19.49 -14.77 -15.65
C THR A 213 -20.36 -14.17 -14.56
N ASP A 214 -20.02 -14.39 -13.29
CA ASP A 214 -20.71 -13.72 -12.19
C ASP A 214 -20.57 -12.20 -12.30
N THR A 215 -21.64 -11.47 -11.97
CA THR A 215 -21.66 -10.02 -12.06
C THR A 215 -20.53 -9.37 -11.26
N GLU A 216 -20.22 -9.95 -10.09
CA GLU A 216 -19.17 -9.47 -9.19
C GLU A 216 -17.74 -9.76 -9.69
N ALA A 217 -17.59 -10.65 -10.67
CA ALA A 217 -16.31 -10.91 -11.32
C ALA A 217 -15.91 -9.81 -12.33
N SER A 218 -16.81 -8.88 -12.65
CA SER A 218 -16.56 -7.69 -13.46
C SER A 218 -16.79 -6.45 -12.60
N VAL A 219 -15.73 -5.69 -12.32
CA VAL A 219 -15.77 -4.59 -11.37
C VAL A 219 -15.31 -3.29 -12.01
N THR A 220 -16.08 -2.23 -11.81
CA THR A 220 -15.63 -0.86 -12.07
C THR A 220 -15.10 -0.26 -10.79
N PHE A 221 -13.82 0.10 -10.79
CA PHE A 221 -13.19 0.85 -9.70
C PHE A 221 -13.40 2.35 -9.90
N PHE A 222 -13.69 3.03 -8.82
CA PHE A 222 -13.92 4.47 -8.76
C PHE A 222 -12.77 5.13 -8.01
N LEU A 223 -12.31 6.27 -8.52
CA LEU A 223 -11.21 7.04 -7.95
C LEU A 223 -11.70 8.43 -7.54
N ALA A 224 -11.34 8.84 -6.33
CA ALA A 224 -11.45 10.21 -5.86
C ALA A 224 -10.06 10.77 -5.51
N SER A 225 -9.81 12.04 -5.90
CA SER A 225 -8.55 12.74 -5.64
C SER A 225 -8.81 14.12 -5.04
N ARG A 226 -8.05 14.48 -4.00
CA ARG A 226 -7.95 15.84 -3.45
C ARG A 226 -6.81 16.63 -4.09
N CYS A 227 -5.91 15.94 -4.76
CA CYS A 227 -4.85 16.60 -5.54
C CYS A 227 -5.41 17.12 -6.85
N LYS A 228 -4.99 18.34 -7.25
CA LYS A 228 -5.20 18.83 -8.61
C LYS A 228 -4.24 18.08 -9.54
N THR A 229 -4.67 16.92 -10.01
CA THR A 229 -3.87 16.09 -10.92
C THR A 229 -4.52 16.15 -12.30
N PRO A 230 -3.90 16.80 -13.29
CA PRO A 230 -4.40 16.78 -14.65
C PRO A 230 -4.43 15.33 -15.17
N GLY A 231 -5.58 14.86 -15.67
CA GLY A 231 -5.72 13.55 -16.31
C GLY A 231 -5.97 12.35 -15.37
N LEU A 232 -6.32 12.60 -14.11
CA LEU A 232 -6.94 11.59 -13.22
C LEU A 232 -8.46 11.71 -13.23
#